data_d9be7b29db5bb25d34b5dcbb02fbb9d7
#
_entry.id   d9be7b29db5bb25d34b5dcbb02fbb9d7
#
_cell.length_a   1.000
_cell.length_b   1.000
_cell.length_c   1.000
_cell.angle_alpha   90.00
_cell.angle_beta   90.00
_cell.angle_gamma   90.00
#
_symmetry.space_group_name_H-M   'P 1'
#
loop_
_entity.id
_entity.type
_entity.pdbx_description
1 polymer ?
#
loop_
_entity_poly.entity_id
_entity_poly.type
_entity_poly.pdbx_seq_one_letter_code
_entity_poly.pdbx_strand_id
1 'polypeptide(L)'
;ATTDEDYYRWTQWIFLQLFDTWYDASCEWTGADGKQRTGKGRPISELPIPDDIQVGGEEAVRRYQDSKRLAYQHEAPVNWCPALGTVLANEEIVDGKSERGDHPVERFPLRQWMLRITSYGDRLISELDDLNWSESIKDMQRNWIGRSTGAEVDFFIGNGEGNAADQYAAWSNGRSSGSFPDEPGDETIRIYTTRPDTLFGATYMVVAPEHPFVSRLTMSEQKDAVDVYVREASLKSDLDRTELAKTKTGVFTGSYAINPVNGKETPIWVADYVLISYGTGAIMAVPGQDERDWEFAEVFDIPIIRTVQPPADFDGKAYAGDGPAINSEFLNGLHITEAKAKIHEFLDGKGAGKTAINYRLRDWLFSR
;
A
#
# COMPACT_ATOMS: atom_id res chain seq x y z
N ALA A 1 -6.74 23.52 -32.26
CA ALA A 1 -6.15 22.25 -31.75
C ALA A 1 -6.20 22.20 -30.22
N THR A 2 -5.95 21.04 -29.62
CA THR A 2 -5.94 20.88 -28.16
C THR A 2 -4.80 21.68 -27.50
N THR A 3 -3.81 22.09 -28.29
CA THR A 3 -2.69 22.95 -27.91
C THR A 3 -2.98 24.44 -28.03
N ASP A 4 -4.15 24.81 -28.58
CA ASP A 4 -4.54 26.22 -28.71
C ASP A 4 -4.99 26.77 -27.36
N GLU A 5 -4.64 28.04 -27.07
CA GLU A 5 -4.95 28.69 -25.80
C GLU A 5 -6.44 28.71 -25.51
N ASP A 6 -7.26 28.97 -26.52
CA ASP A 6 -8.73 28.96 -26.41
C ASP A 6 -9.31 27.59 -26.06
N TYR A 7 -8.54 26.50 -26.26
CA TYR A 7 -8.95 25.15 -25.90
C TYR A 7 -8.39 24.75 -24.53
N TYR A 8 -7.06 24.82 -24.30
CA TYR A 8 -6.47 24.28 -23.07
C TYR A 8 -6.83 25.09 -21.82
N ARG A 9 -7.25 26.34 -21.94
CA ARG A 9 -7.75 27.12 -20.80
C ARG A 9 -8.90 26.43 -20.06
N TRP A 10 -9.72 25.63 -20.77
CA TRP A 10 -10.78 24.84 -20.14
C TRP A 10 -10.25 23.66 -19.32
N THR A 11 -9.20 23.01 -19.81
CA THR A 11 -8.48 21.99 -19.03
C THR A 11 -7.88 22.58 -17.75
N GLN A 12 -7.29 23.77 -17.86
CA GLN A 12 -6.76 24.48 -16.69
C GLN A 12 -7.88 24.87 -15.71
N TRP A 13 -8.99 25.34 -16.22
CA TRP A 13 -10.14 25.67 -15.38
C TRP A 13 -10.70 24.43 -14.64
N ILE A 14 -10.85 23.32 -15.33
CA ILE A 14 -11.28 22.04 -14.73
C ILE A 14 -10.28 21.63 -13.65
N PHE A 15 -8.98 21.72 -13.93
CA PHE A 15 -7.95 21.42 -12.94
C PHE A 15 -8.09 22.28 -11.67
N LEU A 16 -8.32 23.58 -11.84
CA LEU A 16 -8.52 24.50 -10.70
C LEU A 16 -9.77 24.15 -9.88
N GLN A 17 -10.86 23.69 -10.55
CA GLN A 17 -12.04 23.20 -9.83
C GLN A 17 -11.69 21.98 -8.97
N LEU A 18 -10.90 21.01 -9.50
CA LEU A 18 -10.47 19.85 -8.74
C LEU A 18 -9.49 20.23 -7.61
N PHE A 19 -8.61 21.19 -7.85
CA PHE A 19 -7.69 21.70 -6.84
C PHE A 19 -8.45 22.38 -5.66
N ASP A 20 -9.50 23.12 -5.95
CA ASP A 20 -10.32 23.77 -4.94
C ASP A 20 -11.44 22.89 -4.35
N THR A 21 -11.33 21.59 -4.55
CA THR A 21 -12.32 20.60 -4.09
C THR A 21 -11.68 19.54 -3.20
N TRP A 22 -12.41 19.14 -2.15
CA TRP A 22 -12.16 17.95 -1.35
C TRP A 22 -13.33 16.97 -1.46
N TYR A 23 -13.13 15.68 -1.19
CA TYR A 23 -14.20 14.69 -1.22
C TYR A 23 -14.78 14.47 0.17
N ASP A 24 -16.05 14.82 0.35
CA ASP A 24 -16.82 14.55 1.56
C ASP A 24 -17.57 13.22 1.41
N ALA A 25 -17.00 12.16 2.00
CA ALA A 25 -17.55 10.81 1.93
C ALA A 25 -18.89 10.67 2.66
N SER A 26 -19.21 11.56 3.60
CA SER A 26 -20.43 11.53 4.39
C SER A 26 -21.56 12.39 3.83
N CYS A 27 -21.28 13.22 2.82
CA CYS A 27 -22.27 14.13 2.25
C CYS A 27 -23.39 13.36 1.55
N GLU A 28 -24.61 13.48 2.07
CA GLU A 28 -25.82 12.96 1.41
C GLU A 28 -26.37 13.99 0.43
N TRP A 29 -26.74 13.57 -0.76
CA TRP A 29 -27.28 14.44 -1.79
C TRP A 29 -28.20 13.69 -2.75
N THR A 30 -29.10 14.44 -3.40
CA THR A 30 -30.02 13.89 -4.40
C THR A 30 -29.49 14.17 -5.80
N GLY A 31 -29.32 13.14 -6.60
CA GLY A 31 -28.93 13.27 -8.00
C GLY A 31 -30.03 13.91 -8.87
N ALA A 32 -29.69 14.33 -10.08
CA ALA A 32 -30.66 14.85 -11.04
C ALA A 32 -31.74 13.82 -11.43
N ASP A 33 -31.44 12.54 -11.24
CA ASP A 33 -32.34 11.40 -11.45
C ASP A 33 -33.25 11.10 -10.24
N GLY A 34 -33.19 11.94 -9.19
CA GLY A 34 -33.96 11.79 -7.95
C GLY A 34 -33.42 10.75 -6.96
N LYS A 35 -32.33 10.05 -7.30
CA LYS A 35 -31.73 9.05 -6.39
C LYS A 35 -30.92 9.72 -5.27
N GLN A 36 -31.03 9.15 -4.08
CA GLN A 36 -30.16 9.51 -2.95
C GLN A 36 -28.78 8.88 -3.14
N ARG A 37 -27.74 9.67 -2.88
CA ARG A 37 -26.33 9.26 -2.99
C ARG A 37 -25.54 9.76 -1.79
N THR A 38 -24.47 9.06 -1.48
CA THR A 38 -23.51 9.44 -0.43
C THR A 38 -22.16 9.70 -1.07
N GLY A 39 -21.47 10.71 -0.60
CA GLY A 39 -20.17 11.14 -1.09
C GLY A 39 -20.24 12.14 -2.24
N LYS A 40 -19.60 13.30 -2.05
CA LYS A 40 -19.60 14.40 -3.02
C LYS A 40 -18.35 15.25 -2.90
N GLY A 41 -17.85 15.75 -4.03
CA GLY A 41 -16.86 16.84 -4.04
C GLY A 41 -17.47 18.13 -3.51
N ARG A 42 -16.78 18.80 -2.58
CA ARG A 42 -17.18 20.07 -1.99
C ARG A 42 -16.03 21.08 -2.04
N PRO A 43 -16.32 22.39 -2.04
CA PRO A 43 -15.29 23.43 -1.99
C PRO A 43 -14.34 23.22 -0.81
N ILE A 44 -13.03 23.40 -1.02
CA ILE A 44 -12.01 23.23 0.02
C ILE A 44 -12.21 24.18 1.20
N SER A 45 -12.84 25.33 0.96
CA SER A 45 -13.22 26.30 2.00
C SER A 45 -14.26 25.78 2.99
N GLU A 46 -14.98 24.72 2.63
CA GLU A 46 -15.98 24.06 3.47
C GLU A 46 -15.41 22.83 4.22
N LEU A 47 -14.12 22.53 4.05
CA LEU A 47 -13.47 21.43 4.75
C LEU A 47 -13.45 21.72 6.26
N PRO A 48 -14.03 20.85 7.10
CA PRO A 48 -13.92 20.97 8.55
C PRO A 48 -12.45 20.85 8.99
N ILE A 49 -11.97 21.84 9.72
CA ILE A 49 -10.59 21.84 10.22
C ILE A 49 -10.62 21.40 11.69
N PRO A 50 -9.92 20.31 12.06
CA PRO A 50 -9.81 19.89 13.46
C PRO A 50 -9.17 20.96 14.35
N ASP A 51 -9.58 21.01 15.63
CA ASP A 51 -9.15 22.05 16.56
C ASP A 51 -7.61 22.04 16.79
N ASP A 52 -7.01 20.88 16.85
CA ASP A 52 -5.55 20.69 16.97
C ASP A 52 -4.78 21.26 15.76
N ILE A 53 -5.34 21.13 14.56
CA ILE A 53 -4.79 21.74 13.34
C ILE A 53 -4.95 23.26 13.36
N GLN A 54 -6.09 23.77 13.84
CA GLN A 54 -6.32 25.23 13.96
C GLN A 54 -5.32 25.88 14.90
N VAL A 55 -5.01 25.23 16.04
CA VAL A 55 -3.99 25.70 17.01
C VAL A 55 -2.60 25.82 16.36
N GLY A 56 -2.29 24.98 15.34
CA GLY A 56 -1.05 25.04 14.58
C GLY A 56 -0.89 26.23 13.63
N GLY A 57 -1.94 27.09 13.52
CA GLY A 57 -1.94 28.31 12.70
C GLY A 57 -2.18 28.09 11.21
N GLU A 58 -2.08 29.16 10.42
CA GLU A 58 -2.46 29.16 9.00
C GLU A 58 -1.69 28.15 8.14
N GLU A 59 -0.42 27.92 8.46
CA GLU A 59 0.42 26.97 7.71
C GLU A 59 -0.03 25.51 7.96
N ALA A 60 -0.41 25.17 9.19
CA ALA A 60 -0.94 23.85 9.52
C ALA A 60 -2.29 23.62 8.85
N VAL A 61 -3.17 24.62 8.86
CA VAL A 61 -4.45 24.59 8.16
C VAL A 61 -4.25 24.37 6.65
N ARG A 62 -3.33 25.12 6.02
CA ARG A 62 -3.04 24.98 4.60
C ARG A 62 -2.52 23.57 4.27
N ARG A 63 -1.57 23.04 5.05
CA ARG A 63 -1.06 21.67 4.86
C ARG A 63 -2.18 20.63 4.99
N TYR A 64 -3.06 20.79 5.96
CA TYR A 64 -4.20 19.91 6.13
C TYR A 64 -5.16 19.99 4.93
N GLN A 65 -5.50 21.18 4.45
CA GLN A 65 -6.32 21.36 3.24
C GLN A 65 -5.65 20.71 2.02
N ASP A 66 -4.35 20.92 1.81
CA ASP A 66 -3.60 20.34 0.69
C ASP A 66 -3.59 18.80 0.74
N SER A 67 -3.57 18.21 1.94
CA SER A 67 -3.68 16.76 2.11
C SER A 67 -5.07 16.19 1.73
N LYS A 68 -6.12 17.04 1.66
CA LYS A 68 -7.49 16.63 1.34
C LYS A 68 -7.96 17.01 -0.07
N ARG A 69 -7.22 17.86 -0.78
CA ARG A 69 -7.57 18.27 -2.15
C ARG A 69 -7.65 17.10 -3.11
N LEU A 70 -8.53 17.19 -4.10
CA LEU A 70 -8.62 16.19 -5.18
C LEU A 70 -7.44 16.27 -6.15
N ALA A 71 -6.87 17.45 -6.37
CA ALA A 71 -5.62 17.61 -7.10
C ALA A 71 -4.50 17.96 -6.11
N TYR A 72 -3.41 17.19 -6.12
CA TYR A 72 -2.31 17.33 -5.17
C TYR A 72 -0.96 17.01 -5.84
N GLN A 73 0.12 17.49 -5.25
CA GLN A 73 1.47 17.16 -5.68
C GLN A 73 2.01 15.95 -4.90
N HIS A 74 2.65 15.04 -5.63
CA HIS A 74 3.30 13.88 -5.05
C HIS A 74 4.56 13.53 -5.85
N GLU A 75 5.58 13.02 -5.18
CA GLU A 75 6.73 12.45 -5.86
C GLU A 75 6.38 11.02 -6.30
N ALA A 76 6.20 10.84 -7.60
CA ALA A 76 5.91 9.56 -8.21
C ALA A 76 7.11 9.10 -9.05
N PRO A 77 7.46 7.80 -9.04
CA PRO A 77 8.47 7.27 -9.93
C PRO A 77 7.99 7.40 -11.39
N VAL A 78 8.80 8.06 -12.20
CA VAL A 78 8.56 8.22 -13.64
C VAL A 78 9.68 7.53 -14.42
N ASN A 79 9.39 7.16 -15.66
CA ASN A 79 10.36 6.58 -16.56
C ASN A 79 11.08 7.74 -17.30
N TRP A 80 12.22 8.15 -16.81
CA TRP A 80 12.99 9.23 -17.38
C TRP A 80 13.99 8.73 -18.42
N CYS A 81 13.98 9.32 -19.59
CA CYS A 81 14.98 9.04 -20.61
C CYS A 81 15.93 10.25 -20.76
N PRO A 82 17.17 10.19 -20.22
CA PRO A 82 18.12 11.31 -20.29
C PRO A 82 18.45 11.75 -21.71
N ALA A 83 18.55 10.80 -22.64
CA ALA A 83 18.89 11.06 -24.03
C ALA A 83 17.76 11.80 -24.79
N LEU A 84 16.51 11.54 -24.44
CA LEU A 84 15.34 12.22 -25.04
C LEU A 84 14.93 13.45 -24.22
N GLY A 85 15.42 13.60 -22.99
CA GLY A 85 15.08 14.71 -22.09
C GLY A 85 13.62 14.76 -21.69
N THR A 86 12.96 13.59 -21.60
CA THR A 86 11.52 13.50 -21.32
C THR A 86 11.16 12.27 -20.50
N VAL A 87 9.97 12.32 -19.87
CA VAL A 87 9.32 11.17 -19.23
C VAL A 87 8.58 10.37 -20.29
N LEU A 88 8.70 9.04 -20.21
CA LEU A 88 8.06 8.10 -21.11
C LEU A 88 6.91 7.35 -20.43
N ALA A 89 5.86 7.05 -21.20
CA ALA A 89 4.82 6.12 -20.76
C ALA A 89 5.38 4.68 -20.71
N ASN A 90 4.73 3.79 -19.98
CA ASN A 90 5.18 2.39 -19.89
C ASN A 90 5.20 1.71 -21.27
N GLU A 91 4.26 2.06 -22.13
CA GLU A 91 4.11 1.53 -23.49
C GLU A 91 5.24 1.99 -24.44
N GLU A 92 5.98 3.06 -24.07
CA GLU A 92 7.10 3.60 -24.83
C GLU A 92 8.45 2.99 -24.41
N ILE A 93 8.41 1.95 -23.55
CA ILE A 93 9.60 1.29 -23.03
C ILE A 93 9.57 -0.19 -23.43
N VAL A 94 10.63 -0.62 -24.08
CA VAL A 94 10.87 -2.01 -24.47
C VAL A 94 12.22 -2.44 -23.92
N ASP A 95 12.26 -3.50 -23.14
CA ASP A 95 13.49 -4.06 -22.53
C ASP A 95 14.34 -3.00 -21.77
N GLY A 96 13.68 -2.09 -21.01
CA GLY A 96 14.34 -1.04 -20.24
C GLY A 96 14.88 0.13 -21.08
N LYS A 97 14.50 0.21 -22.34
CA LYS A 97 14.92 1.27 -23.28
C LYS A 97 13.74 1.96 -23.93
N SER A 98 13.94 3.19 -24.38
CA SER A 98 12.94 3.93 -25.15
C SER A 98 12.70 3.27 -26.51
N GLU A 99 11.43 3.06 -26.90
CA GLU A 99 11.06 2.60 -28.23
C GLU A 99 11.68 3.50 -29.33
N ARG A 100 11.74 4.80 -29.06
CA ARG A 100 12.37 5.76 -29.95
C ARG A 100 13.85 5.94 -29.62
N GLY A 101 14.74 5.38 -30.42
CA GLY A 101 16.17 5.58 -30.36
C GLY A 101 16.94 4.62 -29.46
N ASP A 102 16.25 3.62 -28.86
CA ASP A 102 16.89 2.54 -28.07
C ASP A 102 17.79 3.07 -26.94
N HIS A 103 17.37 4.16 -26.29
CA HIS A 103 18.12 4.79 -25.22
C HIS A 103 17.75 4.21 -23.85
N PRO A 104 18.70 4.07 -22.91
CA PRO A 104 18.42 3.64 -21.55
C PRO A 104 17.37 4.54 -20.88
N VAL A 105 16.45 3.91 -20.12
CA VAL A 105 15.42 4.57 -19.35
C VAL A 105 15.69 4.30 -17.86
N GLU A 106 15.62 5.36 -17.07
CA GLU A 106 15.86 5.30 -15.62
C GLU A 106 14.56 5.60 -14.86
N ARG A 107 14.33 4.90 -13.77
CA ARG A 107 13.25 5.26 -12.85
C ARG A 107 13.72 6.37 -11.93
N PHE A 108 12.99 7.47 -11.96
CA PHE A 108 13.35 8.68 -11.23
C PHE A 108 12.12 9.24 -10.50
N PRO A 109 12.21 9.56 -9.20
CA PRO A 109 11.13 10.24 -8.49
C PRO A 109 11.03 11.67 -8.97
N LEU A 110 9.89 12.04 -9.51
CA LEU A 110 9.61 13.38 -10.00
C LEU A 110 8.31 13.88 -9.36
N ARG A 111 8.35 15.15 -8.90
CA ARG A 111 7.15 15.82 -8.37
C ARG A 111 6.13 16.01 -9.48
N GLN A 112 4.97 15.40 -9.32
CA GLN A 112 3.90 15.37 -10.31
C GLN A 112 2.58 15.84 -9.69
N TRP A 113 1.68 16.34 -10.55
CA TRP A 113 0.30 16.54 -10.19
C TRP A 113 -0.47 15.22 -10.31
N MET A 114 -1.15 14.87 -9.22
CA MET A 114 -1.99 13.69 -9.12
C MET A 114 -3.45 14.10 -8.92
N LEU A 115 -4.38 13.30 -9.44
CA LEU A 115 -5.80 13.42 -9.15
C LEU A 115 -6.24 12.25 -8.28
N ARG A 116 -6.85 12.56 -7.13
CA ARG A 116 -7.28 11.60 -6.10
C ARG A 116 -8.58 10.89 -6.51
N ILE A 117 -8.52 10.11 -7.60
CA ILE A 117 -9.66 9.34 -8.10
C ILE A 117 -10.04 8.21 -7.14
N THR A 118 -9.12 7.73 -6.32
CA THR A 118 -9.36 6.71 -5.29
C THR A 118 -10.40 7.14 -4.26
N SER A 119 -10.53 8.45 -3.98
CA SER A 119 -11.58 8.98 -3.10
C SER A 119 -13.00 8.64 -3.56
N TYR A 120 -13.17 8.38 -4.85
CA TYR A 120 -14.45 7.98 -5.44
C TYR A 120 -14.62 6.46 -5.57
N GLY A 121 -13.68 5.66 -5.09
CA GLY A 121 -13.65 4.20 -5.28
C GLY A 121 -14.92 3.49 -4.84
N ASP A 122 -15.41 3.75 -3.63
CA ASP A 122 -16.65 3.17 -3.12
C ASP A 122 -17.87 3.61 -3.92
N ARG A 123 -17.94 4.89 -4.28
CA ARG A 123 -19.02 5.43 -5.08
C ARG A 123 -19.02 4.85 -6.50
N LEU A 124 -17.86 4.72 -7.13
CA LEU A 124 -17.74 4.09 -8.45
C LEU A 124 -18.27 2.65 -8.44
N ILE A 125 -18.00 1.89 -7.37
CA ILE A 125 -18.50 0.51 -7.23
C ILE A 125 -20.02 0.49 -7.01
N SER A 126 -20.53 1.31 -6.09
CA SER A 126 -21.96 1.31 -5.73
C SER A 126 -22.84 1.78 -6.89
N GLU A 127 -22.38 2.71 -7.72
CA GLU A 127 -23.14 3.23 -8.86
C GLU A 127 -23.06 2.29 -10.11
N LEU A 128 -22.22 1.25 -10.12
CA LEU A 128 -22.20 0.26 -11.22
C LEU A 128 -23.54 -0.47 -11.37
N ASP A 129 -24.25 -0.71 -10.28
CA ASP A 129 -25.52 -1.44 -10.32
C ASP A 129 -26.62 -0.64 -11.01
N ASP A 130 -26.51 0.68 -11.05
CA ASP A 130 -27.44 1.59 -11.73
C ASP A 130 -27.22 1.64 -13.25
N LEU A 131 -26.10 1.11 -13.75
CA LEU A 131 -25.77 1.16 -15.17
C LEU A 131 -26.43 0.00 -15.94
N ASN A 132 -26.94 0.32 -17.12
CA ASN A 132 -27.46 -0.70 -18.05
C ASN A 132 -26.31 -1.37 -18.82
N TRP A 133 -25.39 -2.00 -18.06
CA TRP A 133 -24.26 -2.77 -18.59
C TRP A 133 -24.44 -4.26 -18.28
N SER A 134 -23.79 -5.12 -19.06
CA SER A 134 -23.74 -6.55 -18.73
C SER A 134 -22.95 -6.78 -17.44
N GLU A 135 -23.33 -7.84 -16.67
CA GLU A 135 -22.61 -8.18 -15.43
C GLU A 135 -21.11 -8.42 -15.65
N SER A 136 -20.74 -9.01 -16.80
CA SER A 136 -19.33 -9.21 -17.14
C SER A 136 -18.54 -7.89 -17.21
N ILE A 137 -19.14 -6.82 -17.74
CA ILE A 137 -18.50 -5.49 -17.76
C ILE A 137 -18.44 -4.90 -16.36
N LYS A 138 -19.52 -5.01 -15.59
CA LYS A 138 -19.55 -4.54 -14.19
C LYS A 138 -18.50 -5.25 -13.35
N ASP A 139 -18.36 -6.57 -13.51
CA ASP A 139 -17.34 -7.34 -12.80
C ASP A 139 -15.91 -6.94 -13.21
N MET A 140 -15.67 -6.66 -14.48
CA MET A 140 -14.39 -6.10 -14.92
C MET A 140 -14.09 -4.77 -14.24
N GLN A 141 -15.08 -3.88 -14.12
CA GLN A 141 -14.92 -2.60 -13.42
C GLN A 141 -14.68 -2.78 -11.91
N ARG A 142 -15.45 -3.65 -11.24
CA ARG A 142 -15.24 -3.98 -9.83
C ARG A 142 -13.83 -4.52 -9.60
N ASN A 143 -13.37 -5.43 -10.46
CA ASN A 143 -12.03 -6.00 -10.39
C ASN A 143 -10.93 -4.96 -10.68
N TRP A 144 -11.18 -4.02 -11.59
CA TRP A 144 -10.24 -2.93 -11.89
C TRP A 144 -10.11 -1.97 -10.71
N ILE A 145 -11.22 -1.57 -10.10
CA ILE A 145 -11.21 -0.75 -8.88
C ILE A 145 -10.56 -1.53 -7.74
N GLY A 146 -10.87 -2.82 -7.63
CA GLY A 146 -10.20 -3.75 -6.73
C GLY A 146 -10.27 -3.34 -5.27
N ARG A 147 -11.48 -3.01 -4.79
CA ARG A 147 -11.73 -2.69 -3.39
C ARG A 147 -11.43 -3.91 -2.51
N SER A 148 -10.59 -3.74 -1.53
CA SER A 148 -10.26 -4.75 -0.54
C SER A 148 -10.43 -4.19 0.87
N THR A 149 -10.98 -5.01 1.76
CA THR A 149 -11.06 -4.70 3.19
C THR A 149 -10.03 -5.56 3.92
N GLY A 150 -9.25 -4.92 4.75
CA GLY A 150 -8.17 -5.56 5.50
C GLY A 150 -7.84 -4.79 6.76
N ALA A 151 -6.58 -4.88 7.17
CA ALA A 151 -6.02 -4.13 8.28
C ALA A 151 -4.72 -3.44 7.87
N GLU A 152 -4.53 -2.22 8.34
CA GLU A 152 -3.20 -1.66 8.53
C GLU A 152 -2.66 -2.15 9.87
N VAL A 153 -1.41 -2.62 9.88
CA VAL A 153 -0.76 -3.18 11.05
C VAL A 153 0.66 -2.60 11.15
N ASP A 154 1.00 -2.14 12.34
CA ASP A 154 2.30 -1.58 12.65
C ASP A 154 3.21 -2.64 13.26
N PHE A 155 4.36 -2.88 12.62
CA PHE A 155 5.45 -3.69 13.12
C PHE A 155 6.55 -2.79 13.66
N PHE A 156 7.00 -3.05 14.88
CA PHE A 156 8.06 -2.27 15.50
C PHE A 156 9.43 -2.67 14.95
N ILE A 157 10.27 -1.68 14.59
CA ILE A 157 11.63 -1.91 14.07
C ILE A 157 12.71 -1.31 14.96
N GLY A 158 12.34 -0.58 16.01
CA GLY A 158 13.29 0.11 16.88
C GLY A 158 14.00 1.28 16.20
N ASN A 159 14.89 1.90 16.97
CA ASN A 159 15.73 3.00 16.50
C ASN A 159 17.20 2.57 16.29
N GLY A 160 17.52 1.29 16.45
CA GLY A 160 18.88 0.76 16.32
C GLY A 160 19.76 0.95 17.56
N GLU A 161 19.25 1.52 18.66
CA GLU A 161 20.00 1.78 19.87
C GLU A 161 19.41 1.00 21.06
N GLY A 162 20.27 0.38 21.88
CA GLY A 162 19.85 -0.30 23.10
C GLY A 162 19.18 -1.66 22.91
N ASN A 163 18.38 -2.10 23.91
CA ASN A 163 17.71 -3.40 23.91
C ASN A 163 16.38 -3.32 23.17
N ALA A 164 16.25 -4.06 22.07
CA ALA A 164 15.04 -4.08 21.23
C ALA A 164 13.77 -4.52 21.99
N ALA A 165 13.89 -5.45 22.95
CA ALA A 165 12.76 -5.90 23.76
C ALA A 165 12.24 -4.81 24.70
N ASP A 166 13.13 -4.03 25.30
CA ASP A 166 12.74 -2.92 26.19
C ASP A 166 12.09 -1.78 25.39
N GLN A 167 12.65 -1.48 24.21
CA GLN A 167 12.08 -0.50 23.30
C GLN A 167 10.69 -0.92 22.81
N TYR A 168 10.53 -2.18 22.42
CA TYR A 168 9.22 -2.73 22.01
C TYR A 168 8.20 -2.67 23.15
N ALA A 169 8.62 -3.02 24.38
CA ALA A 169 7.76 -2.92 25.55
C ALA A 169 7.30 -1.47 25.81
N ALA A 170 8.21 -0.50 25.69
CA ALA A 170 7.90 0.92 25.82
C ALA A 170 6.95 1.39 24.71
N TRP A 171 7.24 1.03 23.46
CA TRP A 171 6.40 1.33 22.30
C TRP A 171 4.99 0.73 22.43
N SER A 172 4.90 -0.55 22.81
CA SER A 172 3.63 -1.24 23.00
C SER A 172 2.81 -0.67 24.16
N ASN A 173 3.46 -0.32 25.27
CA ASN A 173 2.80 0.28 26.44
C ASN A 173 2.36 1.74 26.18
N GLY A 174 3.04 2.45 25.29
CA GLY A 174 2.67 3.82 24.88
C GLY A 174 1.44 3.86 23.98
N ARG A 175 1.02 2.72 23.43
CA ARG A 175 -0.16 2.57 22.59
C ARG A 175 -1.34 2.03 23.39
N SER A 176 -2.54 2.38 22.98
CA SER A 176 -3.77 1.90 23.59
C SER A 176 -4.88 1.85 22.55
N SER A 177 -6.01 1.25 22.89
CA SER A 177 -7.18 1.19 22.01
C SER A 177 -7.54 2.57 21.44
N GLY A 178 -7.74 2.64 20.12
CA GLY A 178 -8.05 3.86 19.41
C GLY A 178 -6.90 4.84 19.23
N SER A 179 -5.68 4.48 19.65
CA SER A 179 -4.47 5.32 19.52
C SER A 179 -3.64 5.02 18.26
N PHE A 180 -4.19 4.28 17.30
CA PHE A 180 -3.47 3.97 16.06
C PHE A 180 -3.18 5.27 15.28
N PRO A 181 -1.91 5.65 15.08
CA PRO A 181 -1.56 6.93 14.48
C PRO A 181 -1.91 6.96 12.99
N ASP A 182 -2.25 8.14 12.47
CA ASP A 182 -2.53 8.30 11.04
C ASP A 182 -1.29 8.01 10.20
N GLU A 183 -0.11 8.45 10.66
CA GLU A 183 1.17 8.14 10.02
C GLU A 183 2.05 7.30 10.96
N PRO A 184 2.75 6.27 10.46
CA PRO A 184 3.67 5.50 11.28
C PRO A 184 4.86 6.36 11.69
N GLY A 185 5.31 6.22 12.95
CA GLY A 185 6.56 6.82 13.40
C GLY A 185 7.78 6.14 12.76
N ASP A 186 8.93 6.77 12.90
CA ASP A 186 10.20 6.26 12.33
C ASP A 186 10.57 4.85 12.82
N GLU A 187 10.17 4.47 14.02
CA GLU A 187 10.42 3.16 14.63
C GLU A 187 9.42 2.06 14.22
N THR A 188 8.65 2.30 13.15
CA THR A 188 7.52 1.44 12.78
C THR A 188 7.45 1.22 11.28
N ILE A 189 7.30 -0.03 10.85
CA ILE A 189 6.88 -0.37 9.49
C ILE A 189 5.40 -0.69 9.51
N ARG A 190 4.62 0.08 8.76
CA ARG A 190 3.19 -0.19 8.53
C ARG A 190 3.02 -1.07 7.32
N ILE A 191 2.23 -2.13 7.47
CA ILE A 191 1.79 -2.97 6.34
C ILE A 191 0.28 -2.90 6.18
N TYR A 192 -0.20 -3.22 4.98
CA TYR A 192 -1.60 -3.51 4.72
C TYR A 192 -1.77 -4.99 4.39
N THR A 193 -2.75 -5.64 5.02
CA THR A 193 -3.07 -7.04 4.73
C THR A 193 -4.57 -7.29 4.67
N THR A 194 -5.03 -8.11 3.72
CA THR A 194 -6.40 -8.62 3.67
C THR A 194 -6.62 -9.85 4.56
N ARG A 195 -5.53 -10.39 5.10
CA ARG A 195 -5.50 -11.59 5.94
C ARG A 195 -4.83 -11.35 7.30
N PRO A 196 -5.36 -10.40 8.12
CA PRO A 196 -4.79 -10.15 9.45
C PRO A 196 -4.90 -11.39 10.38
N ASP A 197 -5.82 -12.29 10.12
CA ASP A 197 -5.98 -13.58 10.80
C ASP A 197 -4.74 -14.49 10.69
N THR A 198 -3.85 -14.24 9.71
CA THR A 198 -2.64 -15.04 9.50
C THR A 198 -1.36 -14.42 10.08
N LEU A 199 -1.44 -13.33 10.83
CA LEU A 199 -0.29 -12.63 11.43
C LEU A 199 0.65 -13.54 12.24
N PHE A 200 0.11 -14.57 12.90
CA PHE A 200 0.92 -15.55 13.64
C PHE A 200 1.83 -16.40 12.75
N GLY A 201 1.54 -16.46 11.46
CA GLY A 201 2.34 -17.17 10.46
C GLY A 201 3.28 -16.26 9.66
N ALA A 202 3.35 -14.98 9.99
CA ALA A 202 4.31 -14.07 9.38
C ALA A 202 5.73 -14.41 9.85
N THR A 203 6.52 -15.01 8.97
CA THR A 203 7.87 -15.50 9.27
C THR A 203 8.97 -14.59 8.72
N TYR A 204 8.64 -13.67 7.84
CA TYR A 204 9.52 -12.60 7.38
C TYR A 204 8.69 -11.40 6.88
N MET A 205 9.35 -10.28 6.74
CA MET A 205 8.80 -9.07 6.14
C MET A 205 9.58 -8.72 4.87
N VAL A 206 8.91 -8.09 3.93
CA VAL A 206 9.54 -7.60 2.71
C VAL A 206 9.19 -6.14 2.50
N VAL A 207 10.20 -5.35 2.19
CA VAL A 207 10.04 -3.96 1.74
C VAL A 207 10.42 -3.85 0.26
N ALA A 208 9.72 -2.97 -0.45
CA ALA A 208 10.06 -2.65 -1.84
C ALA A 208 11.47 -2.04 -1.92
N PRO A 209 12.23 -2.28 -3.00
CA PRO A 209 13.55 -1.67 -3.18
C PRO A 209 13.58 -0.15 -3.09
N GLU A 210 12.47 0.50 -3.44
CA GLU A 210 12.28 1.96 -3.39
C GLU A 210 11.77 2.47 -2.03
N HIS A 211 11.54 1.59 -1.06
CA HIS A 211 10.98 1.98 0.23
C HIS A 211 11.95 2.92 0.98
N PRO A 212 11.47 4.05 1.55
CA PRO A 212 12.33 5.06 2.18
C PRO A 212 13.17 4.52 3.36
N PHE A 213 12.73 3.43 3.98
CA PHE A 213 13.45 2.83 5.09
C PHE A 213 14.54 1.83 4.70
N VAL A 214 14.73 1.52 3.40
CA VAL A 214 15.74 0.54 2.97
C VAL A 214 17.12 0.88 3.51
N SER A 215 17.57 2.14 3.34
CA SER A 215 18.89 2.56 3.81
C SER A 215 19.04 2.50 5.34
N ARG A 216 17.97 2.76 6.08
CA ARG A 216 17.95 2.71 7.54
C ARG A 216 17.92 1.28 8.07
N LEU A 217 17.18 0.40 7.40
CA LEU A 217 17.04 -1.00 7.78
C LEU A 217 18.28 -1.82 7.41
N THR A 218 19.12 -1.31 6.52
CA THR A 218 20.29 -2.04 6.02
C THR A 218 21.46 -1.89 7.01
N MET A 219 21.84 -3.01 7.61
CA MET A 219 23.02 -3.07 8.46
C MET A 219 24.31 -2.93 7.61
N SER A 220 25.38 -2.46 8.23
CA SER A 220 26.65 -2.17 7.53
C SER A 220 27.19 -3.36 6.73
N GLU A 221 27.04 -4.57 7.27
CA GLU A 221 27.50 -5.81 6.62
C GLU A 221 26.68 -6.19 5.39
N GLN A 222 25.45 -5.71 5.28
CA GLN A 222 24.53 -6.00 4.17
C GLN A 222 24.50 -4.90 3.11
N LYS A 223 25.15 -3.77 3.39
CA LYS A 223 25.00 -2.55 2.60
C LYS A 223 25.34 -2.75 1.12
N ASP A 224 26.47 -3.35 0.80
CA ASP A 224 26.91 -3.53 -0.58
C ASP A 224 25.94 -4.44 -1.35
N ALA A 225 25.47 -5.52 -0.73
CA ALA A 225 24.52 -6.44 -1.35
C ALA A 225 23.15 -5.78 -1.60
N VAL A 226 22.66 -5.00 -0.63
CA VAL A 226 21.39 -4.28 -0.76
C VAL A 226 21.49 -3.19 -1.83
N ASP A 227 22.57 -2.40 -1.84
CA ASP A 227 22.77 -1.33 -2.82
C ASP A 227 22.82 -1.88 -4.27
N VAL A 228 23.49 -3.02 -4.47
CA VAL A 228 23.52 -3.71 -5.78
C VAL A 228 22.10 -4.18 -6.16
N TYR A 229 21.41 -4.85 -5.24
CA TYR A 229 20.06 -5.36 -5.49
C TYR A 229 19.04 -4.26 -5.82
N VAL A 230 19.04 -3.16 -5.06
CA VAL A 230 18.17 -1.99 -5.31
C VAL A 230 18.42 -1.41 -6.70
N ARG A 231 19.69 -1.30 -7.11
CA ARG A 231 20.05 -0.83 -8.47
C ARG A 231 19.54 -1.78 -9.55
N GLU A 232 19.71 -3.08 -9.39
CA GLU A 232 19.23 -4.08 -10.36
C GLU A 232 17.70 -4.07 -10.46
N ALA A 233 17.01 -3.97 -9.32
CA ALA A 233 15.55 -3.89 -9.26
C ALA A 233 15.01 -2.62 -9.94
N SER A 234 15.72 -1.49 -9.85
CA SER A 234 15.33 -0.23 -10.48
C SER A 234 15.32 -0.27 -12.02
N LEU A 235 16.02 -1.23 -12.62
CA LEU A 235 16.05 -1.44 -14.07
C LEU A 235 14.89 -2.32 -14.58
N LYS A 236 14.13 -2.97 -13.68
CA LYS A 236 13.03 -3.85 -14.03
C LYS A 236 11.70 -3.10 -14.07
N SER A 237 10.82 -3.45 -15.01
CA SER A 237 9.43 -2.97 -14.99
C SER A 237 8.61 -3.65 -13.89
N ASP A 238 7.47 -3.06 -13.50
CA ASP A 238 6.55 -3.68 -12.53
C ASP A 238 6.05 -5.06 -13.03
N LEU A 239 5.89 -5.22 -14.36
CA LEU A 239 5.49 -6.47 -14.99
C LEU A 239 6.55 -7.55 -14.86
N ASP A 240 7.82 -7.20 -15.11
CA ASP A 240 8.96 -8.12 -14.96
C ASP A 240 9.11 -8.58 -13.52
N ARG A 241 8.83 -7.69 -12.57
CA ARG A 241 8.95 -7.94 -11.14
C ARG A 241 7.83 -8.85 -10.60
N THR A 242 6.64 -8.80 -11.17
CA THR A 242 5.45 -9.50 -10.62
C THR A 242 5.01 -10.71 -11.44
N GLU A 243 4.81 -10.57 -12.74
CA GLU A 243 4.20 -11.62 -13.58
C GLU A 243 5.22 -12.48 -14.32
N LEU A 244 6.36 -11.89 -14.71
CA LEU A 244 7.38 -12.58 -15.51
C LEU A 244 8.51 -13.19 -14.67
N ALA A 245 8.60 -12.87 -13.38
CA ALA A 245 9.63 -13.37 -12.49
C ALA A 245 9.48 -14.89 -12.25
N LYS A 246 10.36 -15.69 -12.87
CA LYS A 246 10.40 -17.16 -12.71
C LYS A 246 11.11 -17.60 -11.42
N THR A 247 11.96 -16.75 -10.87
CA THR A 247 12.75 -17.03 -9.67
C THR A 247 12.54 -15.93 -8.65
N LYS A 248 12.40 -16.29 -7.38
CA LYS A 248 12.33 -15.32 -6.29
C LYS A 248 13.71 -14.84 -5.94
N THR A 249 13.88 -13.52 -5.91
CA THR A 249 15.13 -12.86 -5.53
C THR A 249 14.88 -11.88 -4.37
N GLY A 250 15.88 -11.66 -3.55
CA GLY A 250 15.83 -10.72 -2.43
C GLY A 250 17.12 -10.71 -1.66
N VAL A 251 17.30 -9.70 -0.82
CA VAL A 251 18.46 -9.54 0.05
C VAL A 251 18.00 -9.26 1.48
N PHE A 252 18.56 -9.98 2.45
CA PHE A 252 18.33 -9.71 3.85
C PHE A 252 18.98 -8.38 4.26
N THR A 253 18.25 -7.54 4.97
CA THR A 253 18.75 -6.21 5.40
C THR A 253 19.68 -6.28 6.61
N GLY A 254 19.69 -7.39 7.34
CA GLY A 254 20.33 -7.50 8.66
C GLY A 254 19.43 -7.09 9.83
N SER A 255 18.29 -6.47 9.55
CA SER A 255 17.36 -5.96 10.58
C SER A 255 16.13 -6.84 10.75
N TYR A 256 15.48 -6.68 11.90
CA TYR A 256 14.25 -7.40 12.26
C TYR A 256 13.16 -6.43 12.66
N ALA A 257 11.92 -6.83 12.41
CA ALA A 257 10.74 -6.19 12.98
C ALA A 257 10.13 -7.10 14.06
N ILE A 258 9.42 -6.51 15.01
CA ILE A 258 8.70 -7.27 16.03
C ILE A 258 7.23 -7.35 15.64
N ASN A 259 6.73 -8.57 15.51
CA ASN A 259 5.34 -8.85 15.20
C ASN A 259 4.44 -8.50 16.40
N PRO A 260 3.45 -7.61 16.25
CA PRO A 260 2.66 -7.10 17.38
C PRO A 260 1.75 -8.15 18.04
N VAL A 261 1.47 -9.28 17.37
CA VAL A 261 0.55 -10.29 17.92
C VAL A 261 1.25 -11.27 18.87
N ASN A 262 2.55 -11.56 18.66
CA ASN A 262 3.28 -12.57 19.43
C ASN A 262 4.65 -12.10 19.97
N GLY A 263 5.05 -10.86 19.66
CA GLY A 263 6.32 -10.29 20.10
C GLY A 263 7.57 -10.93 19.48
N LYS A 264 7.44 -11.74 18.43
CA LYS A 264 8.57 -12.42 17.80
C LYS A 264 9.27 -11.52 16.79
N GLU A 265 10.58 -11.67 16.72
CA GLU A 265 11.41 -11.06 15.69
C GLU A 265 11.12 -11.68 14.31
N THR A 266 10.96 -10.83 13.33
CA THR A 266 10.64 -11.17 11.95
C THR A 266 11.69 -10.52 11.05
N PRO A 267 12.55 -11.27 10.33
CA PRO A 267 13.61 -10.71 9.50
C PRO A 267 13.04 -9.87 8.36
N ILE A 268 13.71 -8.76 8.05
CA ILE A 268 13.28 -7.82 6.99
C ILE A 268 14.15 -8.01 5.77
N TRP A 269 13.51 -8.25 4.64
CA TRP A 269 14.13 -8.44 3.33
C TRP A 269 13.79 -7.30 2.38
N VAL A 270 14.68 -7.00 1.46
CA VAL A 270 14.38 -6.20 0.26
C VAL A 270 14.13 -7.17 -0.87
N ALA A 271 12.96 -7.09 -1.52
CA ALA A 271 12.66 -7.95 -2.66
C ALA A 271 11.80 -7.21 -3.70
N ASP A 272 12.06 -7.49 -4.96
CA ASP A 272 11.50 -6.78 -6.10
C ASP A 272 10.04 -7.16 -6.42
N TYR A 273 9.51 -8.26 -5.89
CA TYR A 273 8.11 -8.61 -6.06
C TYR A 273 7.14 -7.77 -5.22
N VAL A 274 7.65 -6.95 -4.29
CA VAL A 274 6.87 -5.93 -3.57
C VAL A 274 7.01 -4.60 -4.28
N LEU A 275 5.88 -3.96 -4.57
CA LEU A 275 5.84 -2.68 -5.28
C LEU A 275 5.55 -1.54 -4.31
N ILE A 276 6.34 -0.47 -4.37
CA ILE A 276 6.12 0.75 -3.57
C ILE A 276 4.77 1.42 -3.91
N SER A 277 4.25 1.20 -5.08
CA SER A 277 3.00 1.76 -5.58
C SER A 277 1.75 1.03 -5.09
N TYR A 278 1.89 -0.06 -4.33
CA TYR A 278 0.77 -0.83 -3.78
C TYR A 278 0.86 -0.92 -2.25
N GLY A 279 -0.21 -0.50 -1.58
CA GLY A 279 -0.26 -0.45 -0.11
C GLY A 279 0.77 0.53 0.45
N THR A 280 1.56 0.05 1.38
CA THR A 280 2.61 0.84 2.07
C THR A 280 4.01 0.63 1.49
N GLY A 281 4.16 -0.20 0.46
CA GLY A 281 5.46 -0.64 -0.04
C GLY A 281 6.17 -1.65 0.88
N ALA A 282 5.46 -2.14 1.88
CA ALA A 282 5.92 -3.19 2.81
C ALA A 282 4.83 -4.25 3.00
N ILE A 283 5.22 -5.50 3.14
CA ILE A 283 4.31 -6.62 3.42
C ILE A 283 4.85 -7.49 4.56
N MET A 284 3.94 -8.11 5.29
CA MET A 284 4.25 -9.34 6.01
C MET A 284 4.14 -10.51 5.04
N ALA A 285 5.05 -11.44 5.09
CA ALA A 285 5.02 -12.64 4.29
C ALA A 285 4.56 -13.84 5.14
N VAL A 286 3.58 -14.58 4.59
CA VAL A 286 2.97 -15.72 5.28
C VAL A 286 3.06 -16.97 4.39
N PRO A 287 4.22 -17.64 4.37
CA PRO A 287 4.47 -18.76 3.46
C PRO A 287 3.44 -19.91 3.55
N GLY A 288 2.88 -20.13 4.72
CA GLY A 288 1.85 -21.16 4.91
C GLY A 288 0.56 -20.93 4.13
N GLN A 289 0.28 -19.67 3.70
CA GLN A 289 -0.97 -19.25 3.07
C GLN A 289 -0.82 -18.52 1.72
N ASP A 290 0.40 -18.19 1.29
CA ASP A 290 0.68 -17.58 -0.02
C ASP A 290 1.80 -18.34 -0.74
N GLU A 291 1.55 -18.74 -2.00
CA GLU A 291 2.50 -19.54 -2.79
C GLU A 291 3.78 -18.76 -3.14
N ARG A 292 3.67 -17.44 -3.36
CA ARG A 292 4.84 -16.60 -3.66
C ARG A 292 5.75 -16.49 -2.45
N ASP A 293 5.13 -16.34 -1.27
CA ASP A 293 5.85 -16.31 -0.01
C ASP A 293 6.46 -17.68 0.32
N TRP A 294 5.76 -18.77 -0.02
CA TRP A 294 6.28 -20.12 0.12
C TRP A 294 7.55 -20.35 -0.73
N GLU A 295 7.47 -20.00 -2.02
CA GLU A 295 8.62 -20.14 -2.93
C GLU A 295 9.83 -19.32 -2.46
N PHE A 296 9.60 -18.10 -1.97
CA PHE A 296 10.65 -17.27 -1.39
C PHE A 296 11.26 -17.91 -0.14
N ALA A 297 10.42 -18.40 0.76
CA ALA A 297 10.85 -19.07 1.98
C ALA A 297 11.68 -20.33 1.71
N GLU A 298 11.33 -21.12 0.67
CA GLU A 298 12.13 -22.27 0.24
C GLU A 298 13.51 -21.86 -0.30
N VAL A 299 13.58 -20.78 -1.09
CA VAL A 299 14.85 -20.30 -1.67
C VAL A 299 15.82 -19.81 -0.59
N PHE A 300 15.30 -19.16 0.45
CA PHE A 300 16.11 -18.52 1.48
C PHE A 300 16.13 -19.28 2.83
N ASP A 301 15.63 -20.51 2.86
CA ASP A 301 15.57 -21.36 4.06
C ASP A 301 14.89 -20.68 5.26
N ILE A 302 13.78 -19.98 5.00
CA ILE A 302 12.98 -19.29 6.01
C ILE A 302 11.90 -20.24 6.55
N PRO A 303 11.62 -20.25 7.87
CA PRO A 303 10.60 -21.12 8.44
C PRO A 303 9.21 -20.89 7.82
N ILE A 304 8.46 -21.98 7.62
CA ILE A 304 7.10 -21.97 7.11
C ILE A 304 6.14 -22.39 8.21
N ILE A 305 5.23 -21.51 8.60
CA ILE A 305 4.23 -21.75 9.64
C ILE A 305 2.85 -21.65 9.01
N ARG A 306 2.08 -22.75 9.04
CA ARG A 306 0.66 -22.72 8.64
C ARG A 306 -0.20 -22.22 9.79
N THR A 307 -1.08 -21.28 9.49
CA THR A 307 -2.05 -20.72 10.45
C THR A 307 -3.50 -21.12 10.17
N VAL A 308 -3.73 -21.79 9.06
CA VAL A 308 -5.03 -22.38 8.71
C VAL A 308 -4.86 -23.88 8.47
N GLN A 309 -5.71 -24.70 9.05
CA GLN A 309 -5.71 -26.13 8.85
C GLN A 309 -6.27 -26.45 7.45
N PRO A 310 -5.47 -27.04 6.55
CA PRO A 310 -5.99 -27.46 5.26
C PRO A 310 -6.86 -28.72 5.39
N PRO A 311 -7.68 -29.04 4.39
CA PRO A 311 -8.36 -30.34 4.28
C PRO A 311 -7.37 -31.51 4.34
N ALA A 312 -7.86 -32.67 4.76
CA ALA A 312 -6.99 -33.86 4.94
C ALA A 312 -6.38 -34.39 3.63
N ASP A 313 -6.99 -34.10 2.50
CA ASP A 313 -6.59 -34.47 1.15
C ASP A 313 -5.77 -33.38 0.43
N PHE A 314 -5.44 -32.27 1.12
CA PHE A 314 -4.63 -31.21 0.56
C PHE A 314 -3.17 -31.64 0.44
N ASP A 315 -2.66 -31.67 -0.77
CA ASP A 315 -1.28 -32.04 -1.14
C ASP A 315 -0.42 -30.87 -1.64
N GLY A 316 -0.98 -29.61 -1.64
CA GLY A 316 -0.30 -28.41 -2.08
C GLY A 316 0.66 -27.83 -1.05
N LYS A 317 1.39 -26.80 -1.48
CA LYS A 317 2.36 -26.07 -0.64
C LYS A 317 1.66 -25.08 0.29
N ALA A 318 1.28 -23.91 -0.20
CA ALA A 318 0.53 -22.93 0.57
C ALA A 318 -0.97 -23.21 0.52
N TYR A 319 -1.68 -22.94 1.61
CA TYR A 319 -3.13 -23.12 1.66
C TYR A 319 -3.83 -21.79 1.90
N ALA A 320 -4.41 -21.23 0.85
CA ALA A 320 -5.13 -19.94 0.90
C ALA A 320 -6.64 -20.09 1.23
N GLY A 321 -7.15 -21.33 1.38
CA GLY A 321 -8.57 -21.62 1.63
C GLY A 321 -9.02 -21.33 3.07
N ASP A 322 -10.29 -21.60 3.35
CA ASP A 322 -10.88 -21.51 4.69
C ASP A 322 -10.66 -22.83 5.47
N GLY A 323 -10.53 -22.69 6.77
CA GLY A 323 -10.38 -23.77 7.71
C GLY A 323 -10.17 -23.23 9.12
N PRO A 324 -10.19 -24.09 10.15
CA PRO A 324 -9.93 -23.64 11.49
C PRO A 324 -8.49 -23.12 11.63
N ALA A 325 -8.34 -22.02 12.35
CA ALA A 325 -7.02 -21.47 12.67
C ALA A 325 -6.23 -22.44 13.54
N ILE A 326 -4.94 -22.56 13.24
CA ILE A 326 -3.95 -23.34 13.99
C ILE A 326 -2.69 -22.52 14.22
N ASN A 327 -1.86 -22.86 15.17
CA ASN A 327 -0.61 -22.15 15.51
C ASN A 327 -0.79 -20.62 15.71
N SER A 328 -1.99 -20.20 16.10
CA SER A 328 -2.45 -18.81 16.15
C SER A 328 -3.03 -18.43 17.53
N GLU A 329 -2.57 -19.08 18.59
CA GLU A 329 -2.89 -18.80 20.01
C GLU A 329 -4.42 -18.65 20.23
N PHE A 330 -4.87 -17.43 20.58
CA PHE A 330 -6.28 -17.14 20.88
C PHE A 330 -7.21 -17.22 19.66
N LEU A 331 -6.68 -17.37 18.44
CA LEU A 331 -7.46 -17.61 17.22
C LEU A 331 -7.69 -19.10 16.94
N ASN A 332 -6.96 -20.01 17.59
CA ASN A 332 -7.03 -21.44 17.30
C ASN A 332 -8.45 -21.96 17.34
N GLY A 333 -8.83 -22.70 16.28
CA GLY A 333 -10.16 -23.26 16.10
C GLY A 333 -11.18 -22.35 15.45
N LEU A 334 -10.92 -21.04 15.34
CA LEU A 334 -11.82 -20.10 14.67
C LEU A 334 -11.68 -20.19 13.14
N HIS A 335 -12.79 -20.04 12.42
CA HIS A 335 -12.80 -19.87 10.98
C HIS A 335 -12.44 -18.45 10.57
N ILE A 336 -12.08 -18.23 9.29
CA ILE A 336 -11.53 -16.95 8.77
C ILE A 336 -12.33 -15.72 9.22
N THR A 337 -13.67 -15.75 9.11
CA THR A 337 -14.52 -14.60 9.46
C THR A 337 -14.43 -14.24 10.93
N GLU A 338 -14.50 -15.24 11.81
CA GLU A 338 -14.39 -15.05 13.26
C GLU A 338 -12.97 -14.68 13.67
N ALA A 339 -11.96 -15.33 13.07
CA ALA A 339 -10.56 -15.03 13.29
C ALA A 339 -10.21 -13.59 12.90
N LYS A 340 -10.72 -13.10 11.74
CA LYS A 340 -10.56 -11.69 11.34
C LYS A 340 -11.21 -10.73 12.32
N ALA A 341 -12.43 -10.99 12.76
CA ALA A 341 -13.10 -10.13 13.74
C ALA A 341 -12.29 -10.07 15.05
N LYS A 342 -11.83 -11.22 15.52
CA LYS A 342 -11.08 -11.33 16.79
C LYS A 342 -9.70 -10.66 16.73
N ILE A 343 -8.99 -10.80 15.62
CA ILE A 343 -7.68 -10.16 15.45
C ILE A 343 -7.80 -8.64 15.29
N HIS A 344 -8.85 -8.13 14.64
CA HIS A 344 -9.14 -6.70 14.58
C HIS A 344 -9.37 -6.12 15.98
N GLU A 345 -10.19 -6.78 16.81
CA GLU A 345 -10.41 -6.40 18.20
C GLU A 345 -9.09 -6.35 19.00
N PHE A 346 -8.24 -7.36 18.82
CA PHE A 346 -6.94 -7.43 19.48
C PHE A 346 -6.00 -6.30 19.05
N LEU A 347 -5.87 -6.06 17.74
CA LEU A 347 -4.99 -5.03 17.18
C LEU A 347 -5.43 -3.62 17.58
N ASP A 348 -6.75 -3.36 17.55
CA ASP A 348 -7.33 -2.09 18.00
C ASP A 348 -7.08 -1.88 19.49
N GLY A 349 -7.34 -2.90 20.32
CA GLY A 349 -7.09 -2.89 21.75
C GLY A 349 -5.62 -2.61 22.13
N LYS A 350 -4.68 -2.99 21.26
CA LYS A 350 -3.25 -2.70 21.38
C LYS A 350 -2.82 -1.38 20.74
N GLY A 351 -3.68 -0.70 19.98
CA GLY A 351 -3.29 0.44 19.16
C GLY A 351 -2.23 0.08 18.08
N ALA A 352 -2.16 -1.21 17.71
CA ALA A 352 -1.16 -1.75 16.78
C ALA A 352 -1.71 -2.00 15.36
N GLY A 353 -3.01 -1.78 15.16
CA GLY A 353 -3.63 -1.87 13.84
C GLY A 353 -5.05 -1.35 13.83
N LYS A 354 -5.55 -1.06 12.65
CA LYS A 354 -6.94 -0.65 12.40
C LYS A 354 -7.49 -1.30 11.15
N THR A 355 -8.79 -1.46 11.08
CA THR A 355 -9.47 -1.84 9.84
C THR A 355 -9.23 -0.77 8.78
N ALA A 356 -8.87 -1.19 7.58
CA ALA A 356 -8.59 -0.29 6.47
C ALA A 356 -9.18 -0.83 5.17
N ILE A 357 -9.52 0.09 4.27
CA ILE A 357 -9.96 -0.20 2.91
C ILE A 357 -8.86 0.25 1.98
N ASN A 358 -8.47 -0.61 1.06
CA ASN A 358 -7.51 -0.30 0.02
C ASN A 358 -8.11 -0.60 -1.36
N TYR A 359 -7.57 0.05 -2.38
CA TYR A 359 -8.00 -0.10 -3.77
C TYR A 359 -6.82 -0.48 -4.63
N ARG A 360 -7.04 -1.35 -5.63
CA ARG A 360 -6.08 -1.57 -6.71
C ARG A 360 -6.00 -0.35 -7.62
N LEU A 361 -7.12 0.37 -7.79
CA LEU A 361 -7.19 1.67 -8.45
C LEU A 361 -6.17 2.61 -7.82
N ARG A 362 -5.39 3.29 -8.64
CA ARG A 362 -4.39 4.28 -8.20
C ARG A 362 -4.85 5.67 -8.60
N ASP A 363 -4.41 6.67 -7.85
CA ASP A 363 -4.60 8.05 -8.22
C ASP A 363 -3.97 8.31 -9.59
N TRP A 364 -4.63 9.17 -10.35
CA TRP A 364 -4.25 9.42 -11.72
C TRP A 364 -3.09 10.42 -11.81
N LEU A 365 -2.00 10.01 -12.45
CA LEU A 365 -0.91 10.91 -12.82
C LEU A 365 -1.37 11.85 -13.93
N PHE A 366 -1.66 13.10 -13.57
CA PHE A 366 -2.21 14.11 -14.47
C PHE A 366 -1.12 14.79 -15.30
N SER A 367 0.00 15.17 -14.68
CA SER A 367 1.14 15.79 -15.36
C SER A 367 2.20 14.77 -15.74
N ARG A 368 2.81 14.95 -16.87
CA ARG A 368 3.95 14.14 -17.34
C ARG A 368 5.15 15.03 -17.66
#